data_8680460304e2ef5362db74d4fbb9e22a
#
_entry.id   8680460304e2ef5362db74d4fbb9e22a
#
_cell.length_a   1.000
_cell.length_b   1.000
_cell.length_c   1.000
_cell.angle_alpha   90.00
_cell.angle_beta   90.00
_cell.angle_gamma   90.00
#
_symmetry.space_group_name_H-M   'P 1'
#
loop_
_entity.id
_entity.type
_entity.pdbx_description
1 polymer ?
#
loop_
_entity_poly.entity_id
_entity_poly.type
_entity_poly.pdbx_seq_one_letter_code
_entity_poly.pdbx_strand_id
1 'polypeptide(L)'
;MSAREVALAARRAHDAAPLFAALGDTTRLQLLMRLSARGPESIAQMSEKSAVTRQAITKHLQVLSDAGFVSGERRGREHIWRLRPQRIADVHAQLDRIARQWDHALERLRAFVEDDNAP
;
A
#
# COMPACT_ATOMS: atom_id res chain seq x y z
N MET A 1 10.04 -21.90 -13.31
CA MET A 1 10.46 -21.25 -12.05
C MET A 1 11.07 -22.30 -11.13
N SER A 2 12.24 -22.04 -10.59
CA SER A 2 12.91 -22.96 -9.67
C SER A 2 12.24 -22.96 -8.29
N ALA A 3 12.55 -24.00 -7.49
CA ALA A 3 12.04 -24.07 -6.10
C ALA A 3 12.51 -22.87 -5.27
N ARG A 4 13.74 -22.39 -5.53
CA ARG A 4 14.30 -21.22 -4.85
C ARG A 4 13.54 -19.95 -5.21
N GLU A 5 13.20 -19.79 -6.48
CA GLU A 5 12.42 -18.64 -6.95
C GLU A 5 11.00 -18.63 -6.37
N VAL A 6 10.36 -19.81 -6.30
CA VAL A 6 9.04 -19.95 -5.68
C VAL A 6 9.08 -19.59 -4.19
N ALA A 7 10.10 -20.07 -3.48
CA ALA A 7 10.28 -19.78 -2.05
C ALA A 7 10.51 -18.29 -1.82
N LEU A 8 11.30 -17.63 -2.67
CA LEU A 8 11.56 -16.20 -2.57
C LEU A 8 10.29 -15.39 -2.86
N ALA A 9 9.53 -15.78 -3.88
CA ALA A 9 8.26 -15.13 -4.21
C ALA A 9 7.26 -15.25 -3.06
N ALA A 10 7.17 -16.41 -2.43
CA ALA A 10 6.30 -16.63 -1.28
C ALA A 10 6.70 -15.75 -0.09
N ARG A 11 8.00 -15.61 0.17
CA ARG A 11 8.50 -14.73 1.24
C ARG A 11 8.17 -13.28 0.95
N ARG A 12 8.36 -12.83 -0.29
CA ARG A 12 8.04 -11.45 -0.69
C ARG A 12 6.55 -11.17 -0.54
N ALA A 13 5.70 -12.12 -0.91
CA ALA A 13 4.26 -12.00 -0.73
C ALA A 13 3.88 -11.88 0.75
N HIS A 14 4.51 -12.70 1.60
CA HIS A 14 4.29 -12.67 3.04
C HIS A 14 4.68 -11.30 3.64
N ASP A 15 5.82 -10.75 3.21
CA ASP A 15 6.30 -9.46 3.70
C ASP A 15 5.49 -8.28 3.16
N ALA A 16 4.98 -8.38 1.93
CA ALA A 16 4.23 -7.32 1.28
C ALA A 16 2.76 -7.26 1.70
N ALA A 17 2.16 -8.40 2.04
CA ALA A 17 0.73 -8.48 2.34
C ALA A 17 0.26 -7.50 3.42
N PRO A 18 0.98 -7.29 4.54
CA PRO A 18 0.56 -6.31 5.54
C PRO A 18 0.48 -4.88 5.01
N LEU A 19 1.34 -4.52 4.07
CA LEU A 19 1.32 -3.20 3.43
C LEU A 19 0.02 -3.01 2.64
N PHE A 20 -0.32 -4.00 1.81
CA PHE A 20 -1.55 -3.96 1.02
C PHE A 20 -2.79 -4.04 1.90
N ALA A 21 -2.74 -4.81 2.98
CA ALA A 21 -3.85 -4.89 3.93
C ALA A 21 -4.15 -3.52 4.57
N ALA A 22 -3.11 -2.76 4.93
CA ALA A 22 -3.29 -1.43 5.48
C ALA A 22 -3.95 -0.49 4.47
N LEU A 23 -3.66 -0.65 3.17
CA LEU A 23 -4.26 0.14 2.09
C LEU A 23 -5.64 -0.35 1.68
N GLY A 24 -6.01 -1.57 2.04
CA GLY A 24 -7.22 -2.24 1.58
C GLY A 24 -8.50 -1.79 2.27
N ASP A 25 -8.61 -0.52 2.63
CA ASP A 25 -9.80 0.08 3.24
C ASP A 25 -10.04 1.44 2.60
N THR A 26 -11.29 1.72 2.24
CA THR A 26 -11.66 2.97 1.55
C THR A 26 -11.27 4.20 2.35
N THR A 27 -11.57 4.22 3.64
CA THR A 27 -11.28 5.37 4.50
C THR A 27 -9.78 5.59 4.64
N ARG A 28 -9.02 4.52 4.86
CA ARG A 28 -7.56 4.63 4.96
C ARG A 28 -6.94 5.15 3.67
N LEU A 29 -7.38 4.63 2.55
CA LEU A 29 -6.86 5.07 1.26
C LEU A 29 -7.20 6.54 1.00
N GLN A 30 -8.42 6.97 1.33
CA GLN A 30 -8.83 8.37 1.23
C GLN A 30 -7.97 9.29 2.11
N LEU A 31 -7.66 8.86 3.35
CA LEU A 31 -6.80 9.62 4.25
C LEU A 31 -5.39 9.79 3.68
N LEU A 32 -4.83 8.73 3.11
CA LEU A 32 -3.52 8.82 2.46
C LEU A 32 -3.52 9.76 1.27
N MET A 33 -4.54 9.68 0.42
CA MET A 33 -4.66 10.55 -0.73
C MET A 33 -4.82 12.01 -0.30
N ARG A 34 -5.57 12.24 0.77
CA ARG A 34 -5.73 13.59 1.34
C ARG A 34 -4.43 14.15 1.87
N LEU A 35 -3.69 13.38 2.65
CA LEU A 35 -2.39 13.81 3.18
C LEU A 35 -1.37 14.05 2.06
N SER A 36 -1.44 13.26 1.00
CA SER A 36 -0.59 13.45 -0.18
C SER A 36 -0.91 14.76 -0.90
N ALA A 37 -2.19 15.09 -1.04
CA ALA A 37 -2.63 16.27 -1.77
C ALA A 37 -2.47 17.57 -0.96
N ARG A 38 -2.76 17.52 0.33
CA ARG A 38 -2.83 18.71 1.20
C ARG A 38 -1.61 18.89 2.10
N GLY A 39 -0.77 17.87 2.24
CA GLY A 39 0.33 17.87 3.20
C GLY A 39 -0.14 17.54 4.61
N PRO A 40 0.72 17.79 5.62
CA PRO A 40 0.39 17.45 7.01
C PRO A 40 -0.89 18.11 7.50
N GLU A 41 -1.71 17.34 8.22
CA GLU A 41 -2.97 17.83 8.79
C GLU A 41 -3.19 17.31 10.20
N SER A 42 -3.97 18.04 10.98
CA SER A 42 -4.45 17.59 12.29
C SER A 42 -5.66 16.68 12.13
N ILE A 43 -5.96 15.90 13.16
CA ILE A 43 -7.20 15.10 13.21
C ILE A 43 -8.43 16.00 13.07
N ALA A 44 -8.39 17.18 13.71
CA ALA A 44 -9.49 18.14 13.62
C ALA A 44 -9.76 18.54 12.17
N GLN A 45 -8.71 18.83 11.41
CA GLN A 45 -8.85 19.18 9.99
C GLN A 45 -9.40 18.02 9.16
N MET A 46 -8.88 16.80 9.39
CA MET A 46 -9.31 15.62 8.66
C MET A 46 -10.74 15.20 8.98
N SER A 47 -11.23 15.49 10.19
CA SER A 47 -12.59 15.16 10.60
C SER A 47 -13.61 16.21 10.22
N GLU A 48 -13.18 17.39 9.83
CA GLU A 48 -14.06 18.48 9.43
C GLU A 48 -14.86 18.07 8.20
N LYS A 49 -16.19 18.21 8.27
CA LYS A 49 -17.14 17.81 7.22
C LYS A 49 -17.04 16.34 6.82
N SER A 50 -16.48 15.51 7.70
CA SER A 50 -16.38 14.08 7.47
C SER A 50 -17.56 13.34 8.09
N ALA A 51 -18.04 12.31 7.40
CA ALA A 51 -19.02 11.39 7.97
C ALA A 51 -18.39 10.43 9.00
N VAL A 52 -17.05 10.35 9.01
CA VAL A 52 -16.31 9.47 9.90
C VAL A 52 -15.93 10.23 11.18
N THR A 53 -16.10 9.59 12.33
CA THR A 53 -15.80 10.20 13.62
C THR A 53 -14.29 10.39 13.82
N ARG A 54 -13.92 11.31 14.71
CA ARG A 54 -12.50 11.52 15.07
C ARG A 54 -11.87 10.24 15.61
N GLN A 55 -12.61 9.47 16.40
CA GLN A 55 -12.12 8.21 16.96
C GLN A 55 -11.83 7.20 15.86
N ALA A 56 -12.71 7.09 14.87
CA ALA A 56 -12.51 6.18 13.74
C ALA A 56 -11.32 6.63 12.87
N ILE A 57 -11.21 7.94 12.61
CA ILE A 57 -10.05 8.48 11.86
C ILE A 57 -8.74 8.17 12.61
N THR A 58 -8.72 8.37 13.92
CA THR A 58 -7.54 8.06 14.74
C THR A 58 -7.15 6.59 14.63
N LYS A 59 -8.11 5.67 14.68
CA LYS A 59 -7.85 4.24 14.53
C LYS A 59 -7.29 3.91 13.16
N HIS A 60 -7.87 4.50 12.11
CA HIS A 60 -7.36 4.30 10.74
C HIS A 60 -5.94 4.83 10.59
N LEU A 61 -5.65 6.01 11.14
CA LEU A 61 -4.31 6.58 11.12
C LEU A 61 -3.31 5.73 11.89
N GLN A 62 -3.75 5.12 13.00
CA GLN A 62 -2.90 4.23 13.76
C GLN A 62 -2.53 2.96 12.97
N VAL A 63 -3.48 2.38 12.25
CA VAL A 63 -3.20 1.24 11.35
C VAL A 63 -2.19 1.64 10.29
N LEU A 64 -2.38 2.81 9.67
CA LEU A 64 -1.45 3.34 8.67
C LEU A 64 -0.07 3.63 9.26
N SER A 65 -0.01 4.15 10.48
CA SER A 65 1.23 4.43 11.18
C SER A 65 1.99 3.14 11.51
N ASP A 66 1.29 2.12 11.99
CA ASP A 66 1.89 0.82 12.31
C ASP A 66 2.47 0.16 11.05
N ALA A 67 1.85 0.39 9.90
CA ALA A 67 2.37 -0.10 8.62
C ALA A 67 3.42 0.82 7.99
N GLY A 68 3.70 1.97 8.60
CA GLY A 68 4.75 2.89 8.18
C GLY A 68 4.37 3.90 7.10
N PHE A 69 3.08 4.05 6.80
CA PHE A 69 2.61 4.98 5.76
C PHE A 69 2.51 6.42 6.23
N VAL A 70 2.25 6.62 7.50
CA VAL A 70 2.11 7.95 8.09
C VAL A 70 2.88 8.00 9.41
N SER A 71 3.17 9.21 9.88
CA SER A 71 3.68 9.44 11.22
C SER A 71 2.91 10.59 11.86
N GLY A 72 2.68 10.47 13.16
CA GLY A 72 2.01 11.50 13.93
C GLY A 72 2.97 12.20 14.87
N GLU A 73 2.76 13.49 15.05
CA GLU A 73 3.54 14.31 15.96
C GLU A 73 2.60 15.21 16.75
N ARG A 74 2.82 15.25 18.04
CA ARG A 74 2.05 16.14 18.92
C ARG A 74 2.66 17.54 18.89
N ARG A 75 1.84 18.55 18.55
CA ARG A 75 2.22 19.96 18.61
C ARG A 75 1.20 20.72 19.43
N GLY A 76 1.58 21.03 20.70
CA GLY A 76 0.65 21.62 21.62
C GLY A 76 -0.52 20.67 21.91
N ARG A 77 -1.74 21.13 21.62
CA ARG A 77 -2.97 20.34 21.80
C ARG A 77 -3.35 19.54 20.55
N GLU A 78 -2.62 19.75 19.45
CA GLU A 78 -2.93 19.10 18.18
C GLU A 78 -2.03 17.90 17.94
N HIS A 79 -2.58 16.91 17.26
CA HIS A 79 -1.85 15.78 16.77
C HIS A 79 -1.81 15.92 15.24
N ILE A 80 -0.61 16.16 14.69
CA ILE A 80 -0.41 16.39 13.26
C ILE A 80 0.08 15.11 12.62
N TRP A 81 -0.58 14.71 11.56
CA TRP A 81 -0.23 13.50 10.81
C TRP A 81 0.35 13.89 9.45
N ARG A 82 1.36 13.15 9.03
CA ARG A 82 2.03 13.38 7.73
C ARG A 82 2.27 12.07 7.02
N LEU A 83 2.28 12.15 5.71
CA LEU A 83 2.63 11.02 4.86
C LEU A 83 4.12 10.68 5.01
N ARG A 84 4.44 9.40 4.96
CA ARG A 84 5.82 8.92 4.87
C ARG A 84 6.05 8.37 3.45
N PRO A 85 6.66 9.18 2.56
CA PRO A 85 6.78 8.80 1.14
C PRO A 85 7.56 7.51 0.91
N GLN A 86 8.49 7.18 1.80
CA GLN A 86 9.33 6.00 1.66
C GLN A 86 8.53 4.70 1.64
N ARG A 87 7.47 4.61 2.46
CA ARG A 87 6.62 3.41 2.45
C ARG A 87 5.82 3.29 1.17
N ILE A 88 5.40 4.42 0.60
CA ILE A 88 4.74 4.44 -0.71
C ILE A 88 5.70 3.93 -1.79
N ALA A 89 6.98 4.34 -1.74
CA ALA A 89 8.00 3.84 -2.65
C ALA A 89 8.19 2.32 -2.51
N ASP A 90 8.14 1.79 -1.28
CA ASP A 90 8.20 0.34 -1.04
C ASP A 90 7.04 -0.40 -1.70
N VAL A 91 5.82 0.14 -1.57
CA VAL A 91 4.62 -0.44 -2.21
C VAL A 91 4.77 -0.43 -3.73
N HIS A 92 5.25 0.68 -4.29
CA HIS A 92 5.48 0.80 -5.72
C HIS A 92 6.47 -0.27 -6.20
N ALA A 93 7.56 -0.47 -5.46
CA ALA A 93 8.56 -1.49 -5.79
C ALA A 93 7.95 -2.91 -5.75
N GLN A 94 7.08 -3.20 -4.78
CA GLN A 94 6.40 -4.49 -4.69
C GLN A 94 5.44 -4.70 -5.86
N LEU A 95 4.67 -3.68 -6.22
CA LEU A 95 3.76 -3.74 -7.38
C LEU A 95 4.53 -3.97 -8.67
N ASP A 96 5.67 -3.32 -8.82
CA ASP A 96 6.57 -3.50 -9.97
C ASP A 96 7.03 -4.96 -10.10
N ARG A 97 7.41 -5.57 -9.00
CA ARG A 97 7.83 -6.99 -9.00
C ARG A 97 6.68 -7.91 -9.37
N ILE A 98 5.49 -7.66 -8.82
CA ILE A 98 4.30 -8.44 -9.14
C ILE A 98 3.96 -8.29 -10.63
N ALA A 99 3.98 -7.07 -11.15
CA ALA A 99 3.71 -6.81 -12.55
C ALA A 99 4.68 -7.55 -13.47
N ARG A 100 5.97 -7.54 -13.14
CA ARG A 100 6.99 -8.27 -13.92
C ARG A 100 6.77 -9.78 -13.88
N GLN A 101 6.39 -10.33 -12.75
CA GLN A 101 6.07 -11.76 -12.65
C GLN A 101 4.86 -12.13 -13.51
N TRP A 102 3.84 -11.29 -13.54
CA TRP A 102 2.68 -11.47 -14.40
C TRP A 102 3.06 -11.41 -15.87
N ASP A 103 3.91 -10.45 -16.27
CA ASP A 103 4.40 -10.34 -17.64
C ASP A 103 5.16 -11.59 -18.07
N HIS A 104 6.03 -12.11 -17.21
CA HIS A 104 6.77 -13.35 -17.47
C HIS A 104 5.83 -14.56 -17.61
N ALA A 105 4.81 -14.63 -16.76
CA ALA A 105 3.82 -15.70 -16.81
C ALA A 105 3.03 -15.66 -18.11
N LEU A 106 2.63 -14.46 -18.55
CA LEU A 106 1.92 -14.26 -19.82
C LEU A 106 2.80 -14.63 -21.01
N GLU A 107 4.08 -14.27 -20.97
CA GLU A 107 5.05 -14.65 -22.01
C GLU A 107 5.19 -16.16 -22.13
N ARG A 108 5.30 -16.87 -21.01
CA ARG A 108 5.39 -18.33 -21.03
C ARG A 108 4.13 -18.98 -21.59
N LEU A 109 2.97 -18.45 -21.21
CA LEU A 109 1.70 -18.95 -21.71
C LEU A 109 1.56 -18.70 -23.21
N ARG A 110 1.96 -17.53 -23.67
CA ARG A 110 1.97 -17.16 -25.07
C ARG A 110 2.85 -18.10 -25.90
N ALA A 111 4.07 -18.35 -25.42
CA ALA A 111 5.01 -19.26 -26.07
C ALA A 111 4.43 -20.67 -26.16
N PHE A 112 3.79 -21.14 -25.10
CA PHE A 112 3.15 -22.45 -25.05
C PHE A 112 2.04 -22.56 -26.11
N VAL A 113 1.18 -21.56 -26.21
CA VAL A 113 0.08 -21.52 -27.19
C VAL A 113 0.62 -21.46 -28.63
N GLU A 114 1.65 -20.67 -28.89
CA GLU A 114 2.27 -20.54 -30.19
C GLU A 114 2.93 -21.86 -30.62
N ASP A 115 3.61 -22.56 -29.69
CA ASP A 115 4.21 -23.87 -29.97
C ASP A 115 3.15 -24.93 -30.31
N ASP A 116 2.01 -24.90 -29.61
CA ASP A 116 0.89 -25.81 -29.85
C ASP A 116 0.25 -25.59 -31.23
N ASN A 117 0.35 -24.38 -31.76
CA ASN A 117 -0.18 -24.02 -33.09
C ASN A 117 0.87 -24.12 -34.19
N ALA A 118 2.10 -24.54 -33.88
CA ALA A 118 3.13 -24.73 -34.90
C ALA A 118 2.81 -25.94 -35.78
N PRO A 119 3.02 -25.84 -37.09
CA PRO A 119 2.77 -26.95 -38.01
C PRO A 119 3.74 -28.11 -37.85
#